data_430de2a4a684fd0bf0f2b5200345e128
#
_entry.id   430de2a4a684fd0bf0f2b5200345e128
#
_cell.length_a   1.000
_cell.length_b   1.000
_cell.length_c   1.000
_cell.angle_alpha   90.00
_cell.angle_beta   90.00
_cell.angle_gamma   90.00
#
_symmetry.space_group_name_H-M   'P 1'
#
loop_
_entity.id
_entity.type
_entity.pdbx_description
1 polymer ?
#
loop_
_entity_poly.entity_id
_entity_poly.type
_entity_poly.pdbx_seq_one_letter_code
_entity_poly.pdbx_strand_id
1 'polypeptide(L)'
;MVKITINGQCIETQENNTILQAAASAGIRIPTLCYLKDINEIGACRVCAVEVEGYAKLVTACNNRVQEGMVIHTNSPKAMEARRTNVKLILSQHDSNCAVCIRSGNCSLQRLANDLGILEVPFEKEIPENNWDRKFPLQRNAAKCIKCMRCIQVCDKIQDLHIWDVAGTGSRTTVDVSGNRVISEADCSLCGQCVTHCPVGALHERDDIGQVVHALADENKITVVQIAPSVRAAWGEGLGISQEKATVKRLVAGLRRMGFDYIFDTDFSADLTIMEEGSEFVQRLSEEKESKLPMFTSCCPGWVRFLKSQYPDMVDQLSSAKSPQQMFGAIAKSYYAELLGVDPASIFCVSIMPCLAKKQECAYPVSYTHLTLPTILRV
;
A
#
# COMPACT_ATOMS: atom_id res chain seq x y z
N MET A 1 -0.51 27.44 -25.87
CA MET A 1 -1.38 26.36 -26.40
C MET A 1 -0.80 25.91 -27.73
N VAL A 2 -0.83 24.63 -27.98
CA VAL A 2 -0.40 23.99 -29.26
C VAL A 2 -1.54 23.17 -29.82
N LYS A 3 -1.63 23.10 -31.15
CA LYS A 3 -2.60 22.27 -31.86
C LYS A 3 -1.94 21.00 -32.36
N ILE A 4 -2.53 19.86 -32.01
CA ILE A 4 -2.04 18.54 -32.39
C ILE A 4 -3.21 17.72 -32.94
N THR A 5 -2.91 16.64 -33.63
CA THR A 5 -3.92 15.67 -34.09
C THR A 5 -3.65 14.32 -33.45
N ILE A 6 -4.65 13.73 -32.75
CA ILE A 6 -4.56 12.38 -32.20
C ILE A 6 -5.66 11.52 -32.81
N ASN A 7 -5.28 10.45 -33.54
CA ASN A 7 -6.20 9.55 -34.24
C ASN A 7 -7.19 10.28 -35.18
N GLY A 8 -6.74 11.35 -35.85
CA GLY A 8 -7.56 12.20 -36.74
C GLY A 8 -8.37 13.29 -36.02
N GLN A 9 -8.38 13.34 -34.70
CA GLN A 9 -9.05 14.38 -33.92
C GLN A 9 -8.09 15.52 -33.65
N CYS A 10 -8.44 16.75 -34.03
CA CYS A 10 -7.68 17.94 -33.71
C CYS A 10 -7.93 18.35 -32.24
N ILE A 11 -6.86 18.55 -31.48
CA ILE A 11 -6.87 18.83 -30.05
C ILE A 11 -6.02 20.05 -29.79
N GLU A 12 -6.55 20.99 -29.03
CA GLU A 12 -5.78 22.12 -28.50
C GLU A 12 -5.39 21.83 -27.03
N THR A 13 -4.11 21.92 -26.72
CA THR A 13 -3.58 21.54 -25.40
C THR A 13 -2.40 22.45 -25.00
N GLN A 14 -1.98 22.38 -23.76
CA GLN A 14 -0.80 23.10 -23.28
C GLN A 14 0.48 22.45 -23.82
N GLU A 15 1.44 23.24 -24.24
CA GLU A 15 2.74 22.80 -24.76
C GLU A 15 3.52 21.92 -23.76
N ASN A 16 3.34 22.16 -22.46
CA ASN A 16 4.00 21.38 -21.41
C ASN A 16 3.37 20.01 -21.17
N ASN A 17 2.19 19.73 -21.72
CA ASN A 17 1.53 18.44 -21.55
C ASN A 17 2.30 17.34 -22.28
N THR A 18 2.29 16.13 -21.66
CA THR A 18 2.71 14.93 -22.36
C THR A 18 1.65 14.49 -23.35
N ILE A 19 2.04 13.66 -24.33
CA ILE A 19 1.09 13.03 -25.26
C ILE A 19 -0.02 12.28 -24.49
N LEU A 20 0.34 11.62 -23.38
CA LEU A 20 -0.61 10.90 -22.54
C LEU A 20 -1.64 11.85 -21.90
N GLN A 21 -1.20 12.99 -21.39
CA GLN A 21 -2.09 13.99 -20.76
C GLN A 21 -3.00 14.64 -21.80
N ALA A 22 -2.46 14.99 -22.98
CA ALA A 22 -3.24 15.55 -24.09
C ALA A 22 -4.28 14.55 -24.60
N ALA A 23 -3.93 13.27 -24.73
CA ALA A 23 -4.88 12.23 -25.12
C ALA A 23 -6.00 12.05 -24.08
N ALA A 24 -5.64 12.04 -22.79
CA ALA A 24 -6.61 11.90 -21.70
C ALA A 24 -7.61 13.05 -21.65
N SER A 25 -7.18 14.30 -21.87
CA SER A 25 -8.07 15.47 -21.91
C SER A 25 -9.08 15.40 -23.07
N ALA A 26 -8.76 14.67 -24.14
CA ALA A 26 -9.65 14.41 -25.27
C ALA A 26 -10.45 13.09 -25.15
N GLY A 27 -10.41 12.41 -24.00
CA GLY A 27 -11.09 11.15 -23.79
C GLY A 27 -10.43 9.95 -24.46
N ILE A 28 -9.22 10.10 -25.01
CA ILE A 28 -8.48 9.03 -25.68
C ILE A 28 -7.62 8.29 -24.66
N ARG A 29 -7.92 7.02 -24.43
CA ARG A 29 -7.21 6.17 -23.46
C ARG A 29 -5.97 5.55 -24.08
N ILE A 30 -4.79 5.87 -23.57
CA ILE A 30 -3.54 5.18 -23.85
C ILE A 30 -3.18 4.32 -22.62
N PRO A 31 -2.97 2.99 -22.78
CA PRO A 31 -2.68 2.13 -21.63
C PRO A 31 -1.30 2.38 -21.06
N THR A 32 -1.18 2.25 -19.73
CA THR A 32 0.06 2.42 -18.96
C THR A 32 0.18 1.35 -17.88
N LEU A 33 1.41 1.02 -17.46
CA LEU A 33 1.68 0.20 -16.27
C LEU A 33 2.58 0.92 -15.27
N CYS A 34 3.64 1.59 -15.75
CA CYS A 34 4.59 2.26 -14.84
C CYS A 34 4.19 3.70 -14.51
N TYR A 35 3.42 4.37 -15.37
CA TYR A 35 3.08 5.78 -15.21
C TYR A 35 2.31 6.06 -13.92
N LEU A 36 2.79 7.06 -13.19
CA LEU A 36 2.14 7.65 -12.03
C LEU A 36 2.38 9.15 -12.11
N LYS A 37 1.30 9.92 -12.30
CA LYS A 37 1.37 11.36 -12.57
C LYS A 37 2.23 12.07 -11.51
N ASP A 38 3.13 12.95 -11.95
CA ASP A 38 4.04 13.76 -11.15
C ASP A 38 5.05 12.96 -10.28
N ILE A 39 4.90 11.64 -10.19
CA ILE A 39 5.74 10.77 -9.37
C ILE A 39 6.64 9.87 -10.23
N ASN A 40 6.07 9.11 -11.17
CA ASN A 40 6.81 8.14 -11.98
C ASN A 40 6.47 8.24 -13.46
N GLU A 41 7.19 9.06 -14.20
CA GLU A 41 7.00 9.34 -15.63
C GLU A 41 8.21 8.87 -16.47
N ILE A 42 8.85 7.78 -16.06
CA ILE A 42 10.15 7.32 -16.61
C ILE A 42 10.04 6.50 -17.89
N GLY A 43 8.84 6.10 -18.32
CA GLY A 43 8.64 5.32 -19.55
C GLY A 43 9.19 3.89 -19.49
N ALA A 44 9.41 3.30 -18.31
CA ALA A 44 10.08 2.00 -18.14
C ALA A 44 9.36 0.83 -18.84
N CYS A 45 8.05 0.74 -18.75
CA CYS A 45 7.28 -0.39 -19.29
C CYS A 45 7.04 -0.33 -20.80
N ARG A 46 7.17 0.84 -21.42
CA ARG A 46 6.91 1.12 -22.86
C ARG A 46 5.55 0.68 -23.40
N VAL A 47 4.59 0.44 -22.53
CA VAL A 47 3.23 0.04 -22.89
C VAL A 47 2.46 1.20 -23.54
N CYS A 48 2.79 2.43 -23.20
CA CYS A 48 2.20 3.65 -23.76
C CYS A 48 2.81 4.08 -25.10
N ALA A 49 3.48 3.18 -25.82
CA ALA A 49 4.08 3.47 -27.11
C ALA A 49 3.03 3.94 -28.13
N VAL A 50 3.33 5.04 -28.83
CA VAL A 50 2.51 5.64 -29.89
C VAL A 50 3.37 5.94 -31.13
N GLU A 51 2.75 6.02 -32.27
CA GLU A 51 3.38 6.46 -33.52
C GLU A 51 3.14 7.96 -33.73
N VAL A 52 4.19 8.67 -34.09
CA VAL A 52 4.14 10.10 -34.45
C VAL A 52 4.61 10.23 -35.88
N GLU A 53 3.83 10.88 -36.72
CA GLU A 53 4.19 11.10 -38.13
C GLU A 53 5.52 11.85 -38.24
N GLY A 54 6.35 11.44 -39.19
CA GLY A 54 7.70 11.99 -39.34
C GLY A 54 8.75 11.43 -38.38
N TYR A 55 8.37 10.61 -37.39
CA TYR A 55 9.33 9.99 -36.46
C TYR A 55 9.69 8.56 -36.93
N ALA A 56 10.96 8.27 -36.99
CA ALA A 56 11.43 6.92 -37.38
C ALA A 56 11.06 5.82 -36.36
N LYS A 57 10.91 6.19 -35.08
CA LYS A 57 10.69 5.28 -33.96
C LYS A 57 9.42 5.65 -33.20
N LEU A 58 8.80 4.64 -32.59
CA LEU A 58 7.71 4.86 -31.63
C LEU A 58 8.24 5.60 -30.41
N VAL A 59 7.41 6.49 -29.84
CA VAL A 59 7.69 7.22 -28.61
C VAL A 59 6.75 6.79 -27.48
N THR A 60 7.18 6.96 -26.25
CA THR A 60 6.33 6.70 -25.08
C THR A 60 5.50 7.94 -24.76
N ALA A 61 4.17 7.80 -24.74
CA ALA A 61 3.25 8.92 -24.54
C ALA A 61 3.37 9.56 -23.14
N CYS A 62 3.82 8.80 -22.14
CA CYS A 62 3.82 9.25 -20.75
C CYS A 62 4.92 10.26 -20.40
N ASN A 63 5.97 10.38 -21.21
CA ASN A 63 7.13 11.25 -20.95
C ASN A 63 7.61 12.05 -22.17
N ASN A 64 6.89 11.98 -23.30
CA ASN A 64 7.13 12.83 -24.45
C ASN A 64 6.09 13.96 -24.50
N ARG A 65 6.57 15.19 -24.56
CA ARG A 65 5.74 16.39 -24.65
C ARG A 65 5.19 16.59 -26.04
N VAL A 66 4.04 17.23 -26.14
CA VAL A 66 3.44 17.60 -27.39
C VAL A 66 4.16 18.80 -28.03
N GLN A 67 4.12 18.88 -29.36
CA GLN A 67 4.67 20.00 -30.13
C GLN A 67 3.62 20.43 -31.17
N GLU A 68 3.68 21.67 -31.60
CA GLU A 68 2.77 22.23 -32.61
C GLU A 68 2.77 21.37 -33.88
N GLY A 69 1.58 21.08 -34.39
CA GLY A 69 1.39 20.31 -35.63
C GLY A 69 1.65 18.80 -35.52
N MET A 70 1.93 18.26 -34.33
CA MET A 70 2.20 16.85 -34.13
C MET A 70 0.99 15.98 -34.48
N VAL A 71 1.19 14.96 -35.33
CA VAL A 71 0.15 13.95 -35.70
C VAL A 71 0.48 12.63 -35.06
N ILE A 72 -0.42 12.11 -34.23
CA ILE A 72 -0.19 10.98 -33.33
C ILE A 72 -1.23 9.89 -33.58
N HIS A 73 -0.74 8.65 -33.73
CA HIS A 73 -1.55 7.44 -33.87
C HIS A 73 -1.35 6.55 -32.66
N THR A 74 -2.40 6.43 -31.82
CA THR A 74 -2.31 5.66 -30.58
C THR A 74 -2.52 4.17 -30.79
N ASN A 75 -3.20 3.78 -31.89
CA ASN A 75 -3.60 2.41 -32.19
C ASN A 75 -3.17 1.96 -33.60
N SER A 76 -2.08 2.52 -34.15
CA SER A 76 -1.52 2.01 -35.41
C SER A 76 -1.07 0.55 -35.25
N PRO A 77 -1.03 -0.26 -36.34
CA PRO A 77 -0.55 -1.65 -36.28
C PRO A 77 0.82 -1.76 -35.60
N LYS A 78 1.74 -0.83 -35.90
CA LYS A 78 3.08 -0.77 -35.35
C LYS A 78 3.06 -0.50 -33.83
N ALA A 79 2.23 0.44 -33.36
CA ALA A 79 2.08 0.73 -31.94
C ALA A 79 1.44 -0.44 -31.17
N MET A 80 0.45 -1.10 -31.75
CA MET A 80 -0.22 -2.24 -31.16
C MET A 80 0.70 -3.46 -31.05
N GLU A 81 1.49 -3.75 -32.07
CA GLU A 81 2.47 -4.83 -32.06
C GLU A 81 3.55 -4.60 -31.01
N ALA A 82 4.13 -3.40 -30.95
CA ALA A 82 5.13 -3.04 -29.94
C ALA A 82 4.57 -3.17 -28.52
N ARG A 83 3.33 -2.74 -28.30
CA ARG A 83 2.64 -2.87 -27.01
C ARG A 83 2.44 -4.32 -26.60
N ARG A 84 1.96 -5.16 -27.52
CA ARG A 84 1.83 -6.61 -27.30
C ARG A 84 3.17 -7.26 -26.96
N THR A 85 4.21 -6.94 -27.72
CA THR A 85 5.56 -7.46 -27.48
C THR A 85 6.09 -7.06 -26.10
N ASN A 86 5.95 -5.78 -25.71
CA ASN A 86 6.37 -5.31 -24.40
C ASN A 86 5.63 -6.03 -23.25
N VAL A 87 4.33 -6.25 -23.38
CA VAL A 87 3.56 -6.97 -22.34
C VAL A 87 3.95 -8.45 -22.31
N LYS A 88 4.21 -9.11 -23.45
CA LYS A 88 4.71 -10.48 -23.50
C LYS A 88 6.09 -10.61 -22.82
N LEU A 89 6.99 -9.65 -23.04
CA LEU A 89 8.28 -9.59 -22.34
C LEU A 89 8.14 -9.40 -20.84
N ILE A 90 7.20 -8.57 -20.37
CA ILE A 90 6.88 -8.45 -18.95
C ILE A 90 6.36 -9.77 -18.39
N LEU A 91 5.46 -10.45 -19.12
CA LEU A 91 4.88 -11.72 -18.70
C LEU A 91 5.90 -12.87 -18.65
N SER A 92 6.96 -12.84 -19.48
CA SER A 92 8.02 -13.86 -19.44
C SER A 92 8.82 -13.85 -18.16
N GLN A 93 8.85 -12.72 -17.45
CA GLN A 93 9.52 -12.55 -16.16
C GLN A 93 8.53 -12.41 -14.98
N HIS A 94 7.28 -12.80 -15.19
CA HIS A 94 6.22 -12.68 -14.20
C HIS A 94 5.61 -14.05 -13.89
N ASP A 95 5.52 -14.39 -12.59
CA ASP A 95 4.74 -15.53 -12.14
C ASP A 95 3.25 -15.29 -12.38
N SER A 96 2.74 -15.87 -13.46
CA SER A 96 1.36 -15.69 -13.93
C SER A 96 0.34 -16.61 -13.23
N ASN A 97 0.68 -17.16 -12.06
CA ASN A 97 -0.27 -17.94 -11.26
C ASN A 97 -1.33 -17.02 -10.62
N CYS A 98 -2.26 -16.55 -11.46
CA CYS A 98 -3.25 -15.54 -11.09
C CYS A 98 -4.31 -16.06 -10.12
N ALA A 99 -4.65 -17.35 -10.14
CA ALA A 99 -5.69 -17.93 -9.31
C ALA A 99 -5.41 -17.78 -7.80
N VAL A 100 -4.13 -17.87 -7.42
CA VAL A 100 -3.67 -17.72 -6.02
C VAL A 100 -2.96 -16.37 -5.77
N CYS A 101 -3.12 -15.40 -6.66
CA CYS A 101 -2.51 -14.09 -6.52
C CYS A 101 -3.39 -13.15 -5.71
N ILE A 102 -2.77 -12.42 -4.79
CA ILE A 102 -3.44 -11.40 -3.97
C ILE A 102 -4.16 -10.31 -4.80
N ARG A 103 -3.74 -10.09 -6.06
CA ARG A 103 -4.34 -9.14 -7.01
C ARG A 103 -5.24 -9.81 -8.04
N SER A 104 -5.64 -11.07 -7.84
CA SER A 104 -6.57 -11.75 -8.76
C SER A 104 -7.85 -10.92 -8.95
N GLY A 105 -8.26 -10.71 -10.20
CA GLY A 105 -9.41 -9.86 -10.53
C GLY A 105 -9.18 -8.34 -10.45
N ASN A 106 -8.13 -7.88 -9.75
CA ASN A 106 -7.79 -6.46 -9.61
C ASN A 106 -6.30 -6.19 -9.91
N CYS A 107 -5.82 -6.68 -11.05
CA CYS A 107 -4.43 -6.55 -11.50
C CYS A 107 -4.36 -5.77 -12.81
N SER A 108 -3.57 -4.68 -12.84
CA SER A 108 -3.40 -3.87 -14.05
C SER A 108 -2.74 -4.66 -15.19
N LEU A 109 -1.80 -5.56 -14.88
CA LEU A 109 -1.16 -6.40 -15.90
C LEU A 109 -2.13 -7.43 -16.48
N GLN A 110 -2.91 -8.11 -15.63
CA GLN A 110 -3.91 -9.08 -16.07
C GLN A 110 -4.95 -8.44 -16.97
N ARG A 111 -5.51 -7.29 -16.58
CA ARG A 111 -6.46 -6.52 -17.39
C ARG A 111 -5.87 -6.15 -18.75
N LEU A 112 -4.64 -5.62 -18.74
CA LEU A 112 -3.98 -5.21 -19.98
C LEU A 112 -3.66 -6.40 -20.90
N ALA A 113 -3.24 -7.53 -20.37
CA ALA A 113 -3.01 -8.75 -21.16
C ALA A 113 -4.31 -9.24 -21.83
N ASN A 114 -5.43 -9.19 -21.11
CA ASN A 114 -6.75 -9.51 -21.64
C ASN A 114 -7.18 -8.51 -22.73
N ASP A 115 -7.04 -7.20 -22.48
CA ASP A 115 -7.40 -6.12 -23.43
C ASP A 115 -6.59 -6.23 -24.74
N LEU A 116 -5.36 -6.74 -24.68
CA LEU A 116 -4.49 -6.95 -25.84
C LEU A 116 -4.64 -8.34 -26.50
N GLY A 117 -5.50 -9.21 -25.98
CA GLY A 117 -5.71 -10.56 -26.48
C GLY A 117 -4.43 -11.42 -26.43
N ILE A 118 -3.65 -11.32 -25.34
CA ILE A 118 -2.43 -12.10 -25.17
C ILE A 118 -2.80 -13.45 -24.55
N LEU A 119 -2.79 -14.50 -25.37
CA LEU A 119 -3.08 -15.88 -24.96
C LEU A 119 -1.80 -16.68 -24.71
N GLU A 120 -0.70 -16.32 -25.38
CA GLU A 120 0.56 -17.03 -25.34
C GLU A 120 1.74 -16.08 -25.15
N VAL A 121 2.75 -16.56 -24.42
CA VAL A 121 4.02 -15.88 -24.23
C VAL A 121 5.13 -16.75 -24.87
N PRO A 122 5.64 -16.38 -26.05
CA PRO A 122 6.59 -17.21 -26.79
C PRO A 122 8.04 -17.15 -26.26
N PHE A 123 8.24 -16.46 -25.14
CA PHE A 123 9.57 -16.30 -24.53
C PHE A 123 9.75 -17.28 -23.39
N GLU A 124 10.95 -17.76 -23.20
CA GLU A 124 11.33 -18.57 -22.03
C GLU A 124 11.08 -17.78 -20.73
N LYS A 125 10.55 -18.47 -19.72
CA LYS A 125 10.23 -17.84 -18.43
C LYS A 125 11.46 -17.85 -17.55
N GLU A 126 11.92 -16.66 -17.16
CA GLU A 126 12.94 -16.43 -16.15
C GLU A 126 12.26 -15.82 -14.90
N ILE A 127 11.85 -16.66 -13.96
CA ILE A 127 11.17 -16.20 -12.74
C ILE A 127 12.22 -16.03 -11.63
N PRO A 128 12.38 -14.83 -11.06
CA PRO A 128 13.31 -14.60 -9.97
C PRO A 128 12.87 -15.31 -8.69
N GLU A 129 13.83 -15.78 -7.91
CA GLU A 129 13.58 -16.32 -6.58
C GLU A 129 13.04 -15.26 -5.63
N ASN A 130 12.23 -15.70 -4.68
CA ASN A 130 11.63 -14.83 -3.68
C ASN A 130 12.16 -15.15 -2.29
N ASN A 131 13.25 -14.48 -1.90
CA ASN A 131 13.80 -14.51 -0.55
C ASN A 131 13.30 -13.30 0.24
N TRP A 132 12.27 -13.49 1.06
CA TRP A 132 11.70 -12.42 1.86
C TRP A 132 11.25 -12.92 3.23
N ASP A 133 11.46 -12.11 4.27
CA ASP A 133 10.99 -12.44 5.62
C ASP A 133 9.45 -12.44 5.67
N ARG A 134 8.87 -13.63 5.77
CA ARG A 134 7.42 -13.82 5.84
C ARG A 134 6.79 -13.28 7.13
N LYS A 135 7.59 -13.03 8.18
CA LYS A 135 7.11 -12.45 9.45
C LYS A 135 6.99 -10.94 9.38
N PHE A 136 7.72 -10.30 8.46
CA PHE A 136 7.68 -8.84 8.31
C PHE A 136 6.30 -8.38 7.80
N PRO A 137 5.73 -7.26 8.28
CA PRO A 137 4.39 -6.80 7.88
C PRO A 137 4.24 -6.49 6.39
N LEU A 138 5.27 -5.92 5.79
CA LEU A 138 5.35 -5.68 4.36
C LEU A 138 5.93 -6.90 3.66
N GLN A 139 5.17 -7.47 2.75
CA GLN A 139 5.57 -8.61 1.96
C GLN A 139 5.97 -8.20 0.54
N ARG A 140 7.03 -8.83 0.03
CA ARG A 140 7.50 -8.67 -1.35
C ARG A 140 7.59 -10.03 -2.04
N ASN A 141 7.06 -10.09 -3.26
CA ASN A 141 7.25 -11.23 -4.15
C ASN A 141 7.96 -10.78 -5.43
N ALA A 142 9.27 -11.08 -5.52
CA ALA A 142 10.11 -10.72 -6.65
C ALA A 142 9.59 -11.31 -7.97
N ALA A 143 9.05 -12.54 -7.92
CA ALA A 143 8.49 -13.25 -9.07
C ALA A 143 7.28 -12.55 -9.71
N LYS A 144 6.62 -11.66 -8.96
CA LYS A 144 5.49 -10.87 -9.44
C LYS A 144 5.86 -9.43 -9.80
N CYS A 145 7.12 -9.02 -9.61
CA CYS A 145 7.57 -7.66 -9.88
C CYS A 145 7.71 -7.42 -11.40
N ILE A 146 7.02 -6.38 -11.91
CA ILE A 146 7.11 -5.95 -13.32
C ILE A 146 8.12 -4.82 -13.54
N LYS A 147 8.94 -4.51 -12.56
CA LYS A 147 10.02 -3.52 -12.64
C LYS A 147 9.54 -2.14 -13.09
N CYS A 148 8.37 -1.74 -12.63
CA CYS A 148 7.73 -0.47 -13.01
C CYS A 148 8.30 0.75 -12.26
N MET A 149 9.10 0.54 -11.23
CA MET A 149 9.77 1.53 -10.38
C MET A 149 8.83 2.46 -9.58
N ARG A 150 7.53 2.19 -9.52
CA ARG A 150 6.59 3.03 -8.75
C ARG A 150 6.92 3.06 -7.27
N CYS A 151 7.28 1.91 -6.68
CA CYS A 151 7.63 1.83 -5.25
C CYS A 151 8.89 2.61 -4.92
N ILE A 152 9.90 2.63 -5.80
CA ILE A 152 11.10 3.46 -5.67
C ILE A 152 10.68 4.93 -5.67
N GLN A 153 10.04 5.38 -6.74
CA GLN A 153 9.71 6.80 -6.92
C GLN A 153 8.76 7.36 -5.85
N VAL A 154 7.81 6.55 -5.37
CA VAL A 154 6.92 7.00 -4.29
C VAL A 154 7.65 7.05 -2.95
N CYS A 155 8.56 6.11 -2.71
CA CYS A 155 9.37 6.11 -1.50
C CYS A 155 10.36 7.28 -1.46
N ASP A 156 10.98 7.60 -2.61
CA ASP A 156 11.97 8.67 -2.72
C ASP A 156 11.31 10.05 -2.73
N LYS A 157 10.33 10.27 -3.61
CA LYS A 157 9.78 11.61 -3.84
C LYS A 157 8.71 12.04 -2.85
N ILE A 158 7.98 11.08 -2.25
CA ILE A 158 6.84 11.38 -1.37
C ILE A 158 7.19 11.13 0.09
N GLN A 159 7.96 10.07 0.37
CA GLN A 159 8.29 9.67 1.73
C GLN A 159 9.71 10.07 2.16
N ASP A 160 10.58 10.36 1.20
CA ASP A 160 12.00 10.71 1.40
C ASP A 160 12.77 9.69 2.26
N LEU A 161 12.45 8.39 2.06
CA LEU A 161 13.01 7.30 2.87
C LEU A 161 13.99 6.40 2.12
N HIS A 162 14.01 6.41 0.78
CA HIS A 162 14.95 5.69 -0.09
C HIS A 162 15.12 4.19 0.25
N ILE A 163 14.00 3.54 0.60
CA ILE A 163 14.03 2.12 1.01
C ILE A 163 14.22 1.18 -0.17
N TRP A 164 13.69 1.54 -1.33
CA TRP A 164 13.69 0.68 -2.52
C TRP A 164 14.69 1.18 -3.55
N ASP A 165 15.40 0.25 -4.18
CA ASP A 165 16.31 0.56 -5.28
C ASP A 165 16.31 -0.54 -6.35
N VAL A 166 16.97 -0.29 -7.46
CA VAL A 166 17.21 -1.25 -8.53
C VAL A 166 18.39 -2.13 -8.15
N ALA A 167 18.18 -3.44 -8.13
CA ALA A 167 19.21 -4.44 -7.89
C ALA A 167 19.41 -5.31 -9.12
N GLY A 168 20.65 -5.77 -9.32
CA GLY A 168 21.03 -6.62 -10.47
C GLY A 168 21.12 -5.86 -11.79
N THR A 169 21.48 -6.57 -12.86
CA THR A 169 21.65 -6.03 -14.21
C THR A 169 21.07 -6.96 -15.27
N GLY A 170 20.69 -6.43 -16.42
CA GLY A 170 20.13 -7.21 -17.55
C GLY A 170 18.84 -7.92 -17.17
N SER A 171 18.71 -9.20 -17.51
CA SER A 171 17.52 -10.03 -17.19
C SER A 171 17.32 -10.20 -15.68
N ARG A 172 18.39 -10.13 -14.90
CA ARG A 172 18.39 -10.23 -13.42
C ARG A 172 17.99 -8.95 -12.71
N THR A 173 17.73 -7.85 -13.44
CA THR A 173 17.26 -6.60 -12.84
C THR A 173 15.98 -6.85 -12.03
N THR A 174 15.94 -6.37 -10.80
CA THR A 174 14.78 -6.41 -9.91
C THR A 174 14.69 -5.12 -9.10
N VAL A 175 13.62 -4.94 -8.35
CA VAL A 175 13.53 -3.90 -7.33
C VAL A 175 13.69 -4.56 -5.98
N ASP A 176 14.64 -4.12 -5.20
CA ASP A 176 14.91 -4.66 -3.86
C ASP A 176 15.19 -3.55 -2.85
N VAL A 177 15.48 -3.94 -1.61
CA VAL A 177 15.87 -2.98 -0.56
C VAL A 177 17.20 -2.35 -0.92
N SER A 178 17.29 -1.03 -0.83
CA SER A 178 18.50 -0.25 -1.13
C SER A 178 19.72 -0.78 -0.37
N GLY A 179 20.85 -0.89 -1.06
CA GLY A 179 22.10 -1.42 -0.51
C GLY A 179 22.06 -2.92 -0.21
N ASN A 180 21.12 -3.69 -0.79
CA ASN A 180 20.90 -5.12 -0.53
C ASN A 180 20.71 -5.45 0.97
N ARG A 181 20.20 -4.51 1.75
CA ARG A 181 19.90 -4.71 3.17
C ARG A 181 18.68 -5.62 3.36
N VAL A 182 18.56 -6.21 4.54
CA VAL A 182 17.33 -6.87 4.95
C VAL A 182 16.28 -5.80 5.31
N ILE A 183 15.03 -5.99 4.92
CA ILE A 183 13.97 -4.99 5.14
C ILE A 183 13.74 -4.66 6.62
N SER A 184 13.99 -5.59 7.53
CA SER A 184 13.89 -5.38 8.98
C SER A 184 14.96 -4.43 9.53
N GLU A 185 16.11 -4.32 8.83
CA GLU A 185 17.23 -3.45 9.17
C GLU A 185 17.17 -2.11 8.42
N ALA A 186 16.25 -1.97 7.48
CA ALA A 186 16.05 -0.74 6.75
C ALA A 186 15.14 0.22 7.56
N ASP A 187 15.36 1.53 7.39
CA ASP A 187 14.62 2.59 8.07
C ASP A 187 13.20 2.79 7.52
N CYS A 188 12.54 1.70 7.18
CA CYS A 188 11.19 1.72 6.61
C CYS A 188 10.16 2.13 7.66
N SER A 189 9.43 3.21 7.42
CA SER A 189 8.34 3.66 8.31
C SER A 189 7.09 2.79 8.26
N LEU A 190 7.03 1.79 7.36
CA LEU A 190 5.83 0.96 7.13
C LEU A 190 4.58 1.76 6.73
N CYS A 191 4.75 2.87 6.02
CA CYS A 191 3.65 3.74 5.57
C CYS A 191 2.69 3.09 4.55
N GLY A 192 3.11 1.99 3.87
CA GLY A 192 2.28 1.25 2.92
C GLY A 192 2.16 1.87 1.52
N GLN A 193 2.72 3.05 1.26
CA GLN A 193 2.59 3.74 -0.03
C GLN A 193 3.10 2.90 -1.21
N CYS A 194 4.16 2.14 -1.02
CA CYS A 194 4.67 1.22 -2.05
C CYS A 194 3.67 0.09 -2.39
N VAL A 195 2.85 -0.36 -1.42
CA VAL A 195 1.80 -1.37 -1.61
C VAL A 195 0.64 -0.79 -2.43
N THR A 196 0.14 0.38 -2.03
CA THR A 196 -1.01 1.03 -2.70
C THR A 196 -0.70 1.39 -4.15
N HIS A 197 0.54 1.74 -4.46
CA HIS A 197 0.98 2.11 -5.81
C HIS A 197 1.51 0.94 -6.65
N CYS A 198 1.63 -0.27 -6.09
CA CYS A 198 2.03 -1.45 -6.86
C CYS A 198 0.90 -1.88 -7.81
N PRO A 199 1.12 -1.89 -9.15
CA PRO A 199 0.07 -2.22 -10.11
C PRO A 199 -0.22 -3.73 -10.21
N VAL A 200 0.58 -4.54 -9.52
CA VAL A 200 0.52 -6.00 -9.48
C VAL A 200 0.65 -6.52 -8.04
N GLY A 201 0.64 -7.82 -7.81
CA GLY A 201 0.77 -8.42 -6.48
C GLY A 201 2.20 -8.60 -5.97
N ALA A 202 3.15 -7.73 -6.39
CA ALA A 202 4.54 -7.85 -5.97
C ALA A 202 4.81 -7.32 -4.56
N LEU A 203 4.08 -6.29 -4.14
CA LEU A 203 4.11 -5.73 -2.79
C LEU A 203 2.71 -5.83 -2.18
N HIS A 204 2.64 -6.36 -0.98
CA HIS A 204 1.39 -6.53 -0.26
C HIS A 204 1.64 -6.62 1.25
N GLU A 205 0.59 -6.60 2.01
CA GLU A 205 0.60 -6.84 3.45
C GLU A 205 0.77 -8.34 3.77
N ARG A 206 1.30 -8.64 4.96
CA ARG A 206 1.29 -10.00 5.51
C ARG A 206 -0.17 -10.41 5.76
N ASP A 207 -0.54 -11.61 5.35
CA ASP A 207 -1.87 -12.17 5.61
C ASP A 207 -1.90 -12.85 6.98
N ASP A 208 -2.73 -12.32 7.88
CA ASP A 208 -2.96 -12.85 9.23
C ASP A 208 -4.39 -13.41 9.41
N ILE A 209 -5.18 -13.51 8.31
CA ILE A 209 -6.58 -13.97 8.35
C ILE A 209 -6.68 -15.38 8.96
N GLY A 210 -5.74 -16.26 8.60
CA GLY A 210 -5.71 -17.62 9.13
C GLY A 210 -5.66 -17.68 10.66
N GLN A 211 -4.92 -16.79 11.30
CA GLN A 211 -4.83 -16.71 12.77
C GLN A 211 -6.18 -16.33 13.41
N VAL A 212 -6.93 -15.41 12.77
CA VAL A 212 -8.26 -15.06 13.26
C VAL A 212 -9.25 -16.18 13.09
N VAL A 213 -9.25 -16.83 11.92
CA VAL A 213 -10.14 -17.98 11.66
C VAL A 213 -9.90 -19.08 12.68
N HIS A 214 -8.64 -19.37 13.01
CA HIS A 214 -8.29 -20.33 14.06
C HIS A 214 -8.78 -19.89 15.45
N ALA A 215 -8.60 -18.61 15.79
CA ALA A 215 -9.06 -18.08 17.09
C ALA A 215 -10.59 -18.09 17.22
N LEU A 216 -11.32 -17.80 16.12
CA LEU A 216 -12.78 -17.84 16.09
C LEU A 216 -13.33 -19.30 16.20
N ALA A 217 -12.53 -20.29 15.86
CA ALA A 217 -12.90 -21.70 15.94
C ALA A 217 -12.43 -22.37 17.26
N ASP A 218 -11.62 -21.68 18.07
CA ASP A 218 -11.10 -22.22 19.34
C ASP A 218 -12.01 -21.84 20.50
N GLU A 219 -12.75 -22.80 21.03
CA GLU A 219 -13.68 -22.62 22.15
C GLU A 219 -13.00 -22.14 23.45
N ASN A 220 -11.67 -22.27 23.56
CA ASN A 220 -10.89 -21.78 24.71
C ASN A 220 -10.46 -20.31 24.56
N LYS A 221 -10.79 -19.65 23.43
CA LYS A 221 -10.47 -18.26 23.18
C LYS A 221 -11.71 -17.39 23.22
N ILE A 222 -11.56 -16.24 23.83
CA ILE A 222 -12.53 -15.14 23.80
C ILE A 222 -12.01 -14.13 22.81
N THR A 223 -12.72 -13.98 21.71
CA THR A 223 -12.32 -13.09 20.61
C THR A 223 -12.86 -11.69 20.81
N VAL A 224 -11.95 -10.74 20.96
CA VAL A 224 -12.25 -9.32 21.17
C VAL A 224 -11.72 -8.52 20.01
N VAL A 225 -12.60 -7.81 19.28
CA VAL A 225 -12.20 -7.05 18.09
C VAL A 225 -12.42 -5.55 18.28
N GLN A 226 -11.43 -4.75 17.85
CA GLN A 226 -11.54 -3.30 17.73
C GLN A 226 -11.55 -2.87 16.26
N ILE A 227 -12.31 -1.82 15.96
CA ILE A 227 -12.49 -1.30 14.61
C ILE A 227 -11.93 0.11 14.53
N ALA A 228 -10.98 0.34 13.58
CA ALA A 228 -10.44 1.66 13.33
C ALA A 228 -11.50 2.63 12.77
N PRO A 229 -11.43 3.94 13.09
CA PRO A 229 -12.34 4.96 12.57
C PRO A 229 -12.40 4.99 11.04
N SER A 230 -11.26 4.84 10.36
CA SER A 230 -11.18 4.81 8.90
C SER A 230 -11.89 3.60 8.30
N VAL A 231 -11.78 2.42 8.93
CA VAL A 231 -12.51 1.22 8.50
C VAL A 231 -14.01 1.41 8.69
N ARG A 232 -14.42 1.96 9.83
CA ARG A 232 -15.82 2.26 10.11
C ARG A 232 -16.45 3.16 9.05
N ALA A 233 -15.67 4.11 8.51
CA ALA A 233 -16.14 5.04 7.48
C ALA A 233 -16.18 4.40 6.07
N ALA A 234 -15.25 3.50 5.73
CA ALA A 234 -15.00 3.06 4.36
C ALA A 234 -15.32 1.58 4.06
N TRP A 235 -15.71 0.77 5.05
CA TRP A 235 -15.88 -0.68 4.88
C TRP A 235 -16.87 -1.09 3.76
N GLY A 236 -17.85 -0.23 3.49
CA GLY A 236 -18.86 -0.50 2.46
C GLY A 236 -18.34 -0.34 1.02
N GLU A 237 -17.31 0.48 0.80
CA GLU A 237 -16.79 0.81 -0.53
C GLU A 237 -16.26 -0.44 -1.24
N GLY A 238 -15.44 -1.23 -0.56
CA GLY A 238 -14.87 -2.48 -1.09
C GLY A 238 -15.92 -3.56 -1.40
N LEU A 239 -17.10 -3.46 -0.80
CA LEU A 239 -18.23 -4.38 -0.99
C LEU A 239 -19.31 -3.84 -1.94
N GLY A 240 -19.12 -2.65 -2.52
CA GLY A 240 -20.10 -2.00 -3.38
C GLY A 240 -21.38 -1.61 -2.64
N ILE A 241 -21.31 -1.42 -1.31
CA ILE A 241 -22.45 -1.01 -0.48
C ILE A 241 -22.46 0.51 -0.40
N SER A 242 -23.62 1.14 -0.69
CA SER A 242 -23.72 2.60 -0.59
C SER A 242 -23.46 3.08 0.84
N GLN A 243 -22.90 4.29 0.99
CA GLN A 243 -22.54 4.87 2.27
C GLN A 243 -23.70 4.92 3.26
N GLU A 244 -24.92 5.20 2.79
CA GLU A 244 -26.14 5.19 3.61
C GLU A 244 -26.45 3.81 4.21
N LYS A 245 -26.09 2.73 3.49
CA LYS A 245 -26.30 1.35 3.91
C LYS A 245 -25.11 0.79 4.70
N ALA A 246 -23.92 1.36 4.56
CA ALA A 246 -22.71 0.94 5.22
C ALA A 246 -22.59 1.48 6.65
N THR A 247 -23.61 1.26 7.46
CA THR A 247 -23.67 1.77 8.84
C THR A 247 -22.77 0.95 9.80
N VAL A 248 -22.31 1.58 10.88
CA VAL A 248 -21.55 0.92 11.96
C VAL A 248 -22.34 -0.27 12.55
N LYS A 249 -23.66 -0.11 12.73
CA LYS A 249 -24.51 -1.20 13.23
C LYS A 249 -24.48 -2.44 12.34
N ARG A 250 -24.44 -2.26 11.02
CA ARG A 250 -24.31 -3.38 10.07
C ARG A 250 -22.94 -4.02 10.14
N LEU A 251 -21.88 -3.24 10.25
CA LEU A 251 -20.52 -3.76 10.42
C LEU A 251 -20.42 -4.62 11.69
N VAL A 252 -20.92 -4.10 12.82
CA VAL A 252 -20.96 -4.84 14.10
C VAL A 252 -21.80 -6.11 13.98
N ALA A 253 -22.97 -6.05 13.32
CA ALA A 253 -23.81 -7.23 13.09
C ALA A 253 -23.09 -8.27 12.21
N GLY A 254 -22.33 -7.84 11.21
CA GLY A 254 -21.50 -8.70 10.39
C GLY A 254 -20.44 -9.43 11.21
N LEU A 255 -19.69 -8.69 12.03
CA LEU A 255 -18.64 -9.26 12.89
C LEU A 255 -19.19 -10.24 13.92
N ARG A 256 -20.37 -9.95 14.51
CA ARG A 256 -21.06 -10.91 15.39
C ARG A 256 -21.43 -12.21 14.67
N ARG A 257 -21.91 -12.09 13.42
CA ARG A 257 -22.21 -13.28 12.59
C ARG A 257 -20.96 -14.08 12.19
N MET A 258 -19.80 -13.44 12.14
CA MET A 258 -18.52 -14.12 11.92
C MET A 258 -18.04 -14.88 13.17
N GLY A 259 -18.66 -14.67 14.34
CA GLY A 259 -18.34 -15.39 15.57
C GLY A 259 -17.51 -14.60 16.57
N PHE A 260 -17.27 -13.29 16.38
CA PHE A 260 -16.60 -12.49 17.40
C PHE A 260 -17.49 -12.33 18.66
N ASP A 261 -16.90 -12.59 19.84
CA ASP A 261 -17.59 -12.49 21.11
C ASP A 261 -17.86 -11.05 21.49
N TYR A 262 -16.83 -10.18 21.39
CA TYR A 262 -16.93 -8.78 21.78
C TYR A 262 -16.39 -7.85 20.70
N ILE A 263 -17.13 -6.79 20.41
CA ILE A 263 -16.82 -5.86 19.33
C ILE A 263 -16.81 -4.44 19.90
N PHE A 264 -15.67 -3.75 19.74
CA PHE A 264 -15.44 -2.42 20.27
C PHE A 264 -15.03 -1.43 19.17
N ASP A 265 -15.17 -0.15 19.50
CA ASP A 265 -14.65 0.95 18.72
C ASP A 265 -13.27 1.38 19.27
N THR A 266 -12.31 1.62 18.39
CA THR A 266 -10.98 2.14 18.78
C THR A 266 -11.06 3.56 19.34
N ASP A 267 -12.16 4.31 19.10
CA ASP A 267 -12.36 5.67 19.64
C ASP A 267 -12.30 5.67 21.18
N PHE A 268 -12.87 4.66 21.85
CA PHE A 268 -12.74 4.50 23.30
C PHE A 268 -11.29 4.57 23.78
N SER A 269 -10.41 3.84 23.13
CA SER A 269 -8.99 3.83 23.48
C SER A 269 -8.24 5.06 22.97
N ALA A 270 -8.76 5.74 21.96
CA ALA A 270 -8.25 7.04 21.53
C ALA A 270 -8.53 8.12 22.58
N ASP A 271 -9.69 8.11 23.22
CA ASP A 271 -10.00 9.01 24.34
C ASP A 271 -9.04 8.79 25.51
N LEU A 272 -8.74 7.52 25.85
CA LEU A 272 -7.73 7.21 26.87
C LEU A 272 -6.34 7.74 26.49
N THR A 273 -5.96 7.58 25.21
CA THR A 273 -4.67 8.11 24.72
C THR A 273 -4.62 9.63 24.86
N ILE A 274 -5.70 10.35 24.54
CA ILE A 274 -5.77 11.81 24.69
C ILE A 274 -5.64 12.21 26.18
N MET A 275 -6.26 11.48 27.09
CA MET A 275 -6.15 11.76 28.53
C MET A 275 -4.71 11.59 29.03
N GLU A 276 -4.03 10.52 28.63
CA GLU A 276 -2.64 10.26 29.00
C GLU A 276 -1.68 11.29 28.39
N GLU A 277 -1.80 11.55 27.07
CA GLU A 277 -0.98 12.55 26.38
C GLU A 277 -1.21 13.96 26.92
N GLY A 278 -2.45 14.32 27.21
CA GLY A 278 -2.79 15.62 27.82
C GLY A 278 -2.21 15.78 29.22
N SER A 279 -2.27 14.74 30.04
CA SER A 279 -1.69 14.72 31.38
C SER A 279 -0.16 14.84 31.30
N GLU A 280 0.48 14.09 30.42
CA GLU A 280 1.92 14.18 30.15
C GLU A 280 2.33 15.60 29.69
N PHE A 281 1.54 16.20 28.79
CA PHE A 281 1.81 17.55 28.28
C PHE A 281 1.76 18.59 29.40
N VAL A 282 0.73 18.57 30.26
CA VAL A 282 0.60 19.46 31.41
C VAL A 282 1.77 19.25 32.39
N GLN A 283 2.16 18.01 32.63
CA GLN A 283 3.32 17.70 33.48
C GLN A 283 4.61 18.27 32.89
N ARG A 284 4.87 18.09 31.59
CA ARG A 284 6.07 18.63 30.91
C ARG A 284 6.15 20.16 31.01
N LEU A 285 5.01 20.84 30.89
CA LEU A 285 4.94 22.30 31.08
C LEU A 285 5.21 22.74 32.51
N SER A 286 4.66 22.02 33.52
CA SER A 286 4.84 22.36 34.94
C SER A 286 6.25 22.09 35.44
N GLU A 287 6.96 21.14 34.86
CA GLU A 287 8.34 20.80 35.22
C GLU A 287 9.39 21.63 34.45
N GLU A 288 8.96 22.63 33.67
CA GLU A 288 9.81 23.48 32.83
C GLU A 288 10.83 22.70 31.97
N LYS A 289 10.42 21.53 31.52
CA LYS A 289 11.26 20.65 30.68
C LYS A 289 11.26 21.14 29.23
N GLU A 290 11.83 22.31 28.95
CA GLU A 290 11.90 22.91 27.62
C GLU A 290 12.53 21.97 26.59
N SER A 291 13.48 21.11 26.95
CA SER A 291 14.13 20.15 26.06
C SER A 291 13.20 19.06 25.53
N LYS A 292 11.99 18.88 26.12
CA LYS A 292 10.97 17.92 25.70
C LYS A 292 9.80 18.57 24.92
N LEU A 293 9.95 19.81 24.55
CA LEU A 293 8.98 20.57 23.75
C LEU A 293 9.59 20.95 22.40
N PRO A 294 8.78 21.01 21.33
CA PRO A 294 7.37 20.63 21.28
C PRO A 294 7.14 19.15 21.58
N MET A 295 6.05 18.79 22.24
CA MET A 295 5.68 17.39 22.44
C MET A 295 5.00 16.86 21.17
N PHE A 296 5.48 15.73 20.66
CA PHE A 296 4.87 15.02 19.54
C PHE A 296 4.04 13.84 20.03
N THR A 297 2.85 13.66 19.45
CA THR A 297 2.03 12.48 19.74
C THR A 297 2.66 11.19 19.22
N SER A 298 2.40 10.06 19.86
CA SER A 298 2.98 8.76 19.55
C SER A 298 1.96 7.73 19.02
N CYS A 299 0.74 8.16 18.72
CA CYS A 299 -0.35 7.27 18.29
C CYS A 299 -0.12 6.58 16.92
N CYS A 300 0.75 7.13 16.06
CA CYS A 300 1.10 6.57 14.77
C CYS A 300 2.47 5.88 14.82
N PRO A 301 2.54 4.54 14.80
CA PRO A 301 3.82 3.83 14.85
C PRO A 301 4.69 4.04 13.60
N GLY A 302 4.10 4.39 12.47
CA GLY A 302 4.83 4.80 11.27
C GLY A 302 5.56 6.12 11.46
N TRP A 303 4.91 7.10 12.10
CA TRP A 303 5.52 8.36 12.49
C TRP A 303 6.65 8.16 13.50
N VAL A 304 6.41 7.35 14.53
CA VAL A 304 7.44 7.04 15.55
C VAL A 304 8.68 6.40 14.91
N ARG A 305 8.49 5.47 13.97
CA ARG A 305 9.61 4.86 13.22
C ARG A 305 10.35 5.89 12.37
N PHE A 306 9.61 6.74 11.66
CA PHE A 306 10.19 7.82 10.86
C PHE A 306 11.03 8.76 11.70
N LEU A 307 10.48 9.26 12.82
CA LEU A 307 11.19 10.17 13.70
C LEU A 307 12.46 9.53 14.28
N LYS A 308 12.38 8.28 14.74
CA LYS A 308 13.53 7.56 15.28
C LYS A 308 14.66 7.35 14.27
N SER A 309 14.33 7.20 12.99
CA SER A 309 15.33 6.96 11.93
C SER A 309 15.89 8.26 11.35
N GLN A 310 15.04 9.29 11.17
CA GLN A 310 15.42 10.52 10.49
C GLN A 310 15.80 11.65 11.44
N TYR A 311 15.22 11.65 12.66
CA TYR A 311 15.40 12.70 13.66
C TYR A 311 15.63 12.11 15.06
N PRO A 312 16.70 11.30 15.26
CA PRO A 312 16.93 10.59 16.53
C PRO A 312 17.06 11.53 17.73
N ASP A 313 17.57 12.74 17.55
CA ASP A 313 17.72 13.75 18.60
C ASP A 313 16.38 14.28 19.12
N MET A 314 15.28 14.04 18.40
CA MET A 314 13.94 14.48 18.80
C MET A 314 13.12 13.37 19.48
N VAL A 315 13.71 12.21 19.75
CA VAL A 315 12.98 11.07 20.34
C VAL A 315 12.41 11.40 21.72
N ASP A 316 13.12 12.20 22.52
CA ASP A 316 12.67 12.62 23.86
C ASP A 316 11.44 13.55 23.83
N GLN A 317 11.13 14.12 22.66
CA GLN A 317 9.94 14.95 22.43
C GLN A 317 8.69 14.11 22.12
N LEU A 318 8.84 12.81 21.81
CA LEU A 318 7.68 11.94 21.66
C LEU A 318 6.95 11.76 23.01
N SER A 319 5.62 11.67 22.92
CA SER A 319 4.82 11.22 24.06
C SER A 319 5.18 9.78 24.43
N SER A 320 5.18 9.49 25.72
CA SER A 320 5.35 8.14 26.26
C SER A 320 4.07 7.31 26.21
N ALA A 321 2.93 7.93 25.88
CA ALA A 321 1.64 7.26 25.83
C ALA A 321 1.59 6.17 24.74
N LYS A 322 0.92 5.08 25.05
CA LYS A 322 0.65 4.02 24.06
C LYS A 322 -0.31 4.51 22.99
N SER A 323 -0.19 3.96 21.78
CA SER A 323 -1.19 4.23 20.74
C SER A 323 -2.59 3.72 21.15
N PRO A 324 -3.69 4.25 20.58
CA PRO A 324 -5.04 3.75 20.84
C PRO A 324 -5.18 2.24 20.69
N GLN A 325 -4.50 1.66 19.69
CA GLN A 325 -4.49 0.21 19.51
C GLN A 325 -3.87 -0.53 20.68
N GLN A 326 -2.75 -0.04 21.19
CA GLN A 326 -2.04 -0.62 22.33
C GLN A 326 -2.78 -0.38 23.64
N MET A 327 -3.40 0.81 23.80
CA MET A 327 -4.26 1.11 24.95
C MET A 327 -5.44 0.13 25.01
N PHE A 328 -6.12 -0.10 23.86
CA PHE A 328 -7.20 -1.06 23.78
C PHE A 328 -6.74 -2.46 24.22
N GLY A 329 -5.63 -2.93 23.68
CA GLY A 329 -5.09 -4.26 24.02
C GLY A 329 -4.73 -4.39 25.51
N ALA A 330 -4.17 -3.34 26.09
CA ALA A 330 -3.87 -3.30 27.52
C ALA A 330 -5.14 -3.40 28.37
N ILE A 331 -6.17 -2.59 28.07
CA ILE A 331 -7.46 -2.60 28.80
C ILE A 331 -8.19 -3.94 28.60
N ALA A 332 -8.21 -4.46 27.38
CA ALA A 332 -8.88 -5.75 27.09
C ALA A 332 -8.28 -6.89 27.90
N LYS A 333 -6.96 -6.91 28.07
CA LYS A 333 -6.24 -7.99 28.81
C LYS A 333 -5.98 -7.67 30.29
N SER A 334 -6.44 -6.57 30.81
CA SER A 334 -6.41 -6.25 32.25
C SER A 334 -7.82 -6.09 32.77
N TYR A 335 -8.35 -4.89 32.73
CA TYR A 335 -9.66 -4.54 33.28
C TYR A 335 -10.79 -5.38 32.71
N TYR A 336 -10.83 -5.58 31.37
CA TYR A 336 -11.94 -6.33 30.78
C TYR A 336 -11.85 -7.84 31.05
N ALA A 337 -10.62 -8.38 31.13
CA ALA A 337 -10.41 -9.77 31.58
C ALA A 337 -10.89 -9.98 33.01
N GLU A 338 -10.58 -9.04 33.91
CA GLU A 338 -11.04 -9.04 35.29
C GLU A 338 -12.58 -8.96 35.37
N LEU A 339 -13.19 -8.04 34.60
CA LEU A 339 -14.65 -7.88 34.53
C LEU A 339 -15.35 -9.15 34.07
N LEU A 340 -14.75 -9.90 33.15
CA LEU A 340 -15.27 -11.18 32.66
C LEU A 340 -14.92 -12.36 33.59
N GLY A 341 -14.01 -12.17 34.55
CA GLY A 341 -13.54 -13.24 35.41
C GLY A 341 -12.74 -14.32 34.69
N VAL A 342 -11.96 -13.96 33.65
CA VAL A 342 -11.24 -14.86 32.78
C VAL A 342 -9.73 -14.60 32.81
N ASP A 343 -8.93 -15.63 32.46
CA ASP A 343 -7.50 -15.46 32.27
C ASP A 343 -7.23 -14.51 31.08
N PRO A 344 -6.44 -13.44 31.24
CA PRO A 344 -5.99 -12.58 30.14
C PRO A 344 -5.41 -13.34 28.93
N ALA A 345 -4.80 -14.50 29.14
CA ALA A 345 -4.25 -15.34 28.09
C ALA A 345 -5.34 -16.01 27.20
N SER A 346 -6.56 -16.14 27.72
CA SER A 346 -7.71 -16.63 26.92
C SER A 346 -8.26 -15.58 25.96
N ILE A 347 -8.00 -14.28 26.20
CA ILE A 347 -8.48 -13.21 25.33
C ILE A 347 -7.59 -13.10 24.10
N PHE A 348 -8.18 -13.23 22.92
CA PHE A 348 -7.55 -13.02 21.63
C PHE A 348 -8.01 -11.66 21.04
N CYS A 349 -7.14 -10.65 21.10
CA CYS A 349 -7.43 -9.32 20.59
C CYS A 349 -7.19 -9.22 19.09
N VAL A 350 -8.16 -8.70 18.37
CA VAL A 350 -8.10 -8.46 16.92
C VAL A 350 -8.25 -6.97 16.65
N SER A 351 -7.42 -6.40 15.77
CA SER A 351 -7.57 -5.04 15.29
C SER A 351 -7.85 -5.02 13.79
N ILE A 352 -8.95 -4.40 13.40
CA ILE A 352 -9.27 -4.17 11.99
C ILE A 352 -8.78 -2.78 11.63
N MET A 353 -7.58 -2.73 11.02
CA MET A 353 -6.88 -1.48 10.71
C MET A 353 -6.16 -1.53 9.37
N PRO A 354 -6.26 -0.50 8.50
CA PRO A 354 -5.59 -0.45 7.21
C PRO A 354 -4.16 0.11 7.36
N CYS A 355 -3.30 -0.50 8.21
CA CYS A 355 -2.01 0.06 8.59
C CYS A 355 -0.95 -1.01 8.80
N LEU A 356 0.12 -1.00 7.96
CA LEU A 356 1.26 -1.91 8.10
C LEU A 356 2.08 -1.64 9.36
N ALA A 357 2.24 -0.37 9.73
CA ALA A 357 3.00 0.00 10.92
C ALA A 357 2.33 -0.50 12.21
N LYS A 358 0.99 -0.48 12.27
CA LYS A 358 0.24 -1.06 13.39
C LYS A 358 0.34 -2.59 13.45
N LYS A 359 0.51 -3.24 12.30
CA LYS A 359 0.79 -4.68 12.24
C LYS A 359 2.16 -5.03 12.86
N GLN A 360 3.16 -4.16 12.70
CA GLN A 360 4.45 -4.29 13.37
C GLN A 360 4.37 -3.96 14.87
N GLU A 361 3.61 -2.93 15.22
CA GLU A 361 3.43 -2.48 16.60
C GLU A 361 2.94 -3.60 17.53
N CYS A 362 2.11 -4.51 17.01
CA CYS A 362 1.59 -5.64 17.77
C CYS A 362 2.63 -6.68 18.17
N ALA A 363 3.77 -6.68 17.50
CA ALA A 363 4.89 -7.57 17.77
C ALA A 363 5.90 -7.00 18.77
N TYR A 364 5.69 -5.78 19.29
CA TYR A 364 6.62 -5.17 20.24
C TYR A 364 6.53 -5.85 21.61
N PRO A 365 7.66 -6.30 22.18
CA PRO A 365 7.68 -7.07 23.45
C PRO A 365 7.30 -6.27 24.68
N VAL A 366 7.23 -4.94 24.57
CA VAL A 366 6.92 -4.02 25.69
C VAL A 366 5.43 -3.95 26.00
N SER A 367 4.58 -4.42 25.10
CA SER A 367 3.16 -4.57 25.40
C SER A 367 2.96 -5.88 26.14
N TYR A 368 2.46 -5.82 27.36
CA TYR A 368 2.01 -6.96 28.16
C TYR A 368 0.96 -7.82 27.46
N THR A 369 0.72 -7.56 26.21
CA THR A 369 -0.32 -8.12 25.39
C THR A 369 0.27 -8.50 24.04
N HIS A 370 0.45 -9.79 23.80
CA HIS A 370 0.59 -10.27 22.44
C HIS A 370 -0.74 -9.97 21.73
N LEU A 371 -0.84 -8.78 21.14
CA LEU A 371 -1.92 -8.45 20.23
C LEU A 371 -1.66 -9.19 18.94
N THR A 372 -2.33 -10.30 18.74
CA THR A 372 -2.40 -10.91 17.43
C THR A 372 -3.31 -10.04 16.56
N LEU A 373 -2.74 -9.39 15.56
CA LEU A 373 -3.50 -8.53 14.66
C LEU A 373 -3.56 -9.11 13.27
N PRO A 374 -4.71 -9.56 12.86
CA PRO A 374 -5.00 -9.65 11.45
C PRO A 374 -5.60 -8.36 10.92
N THR A 375 -4.95 -7.80 9.92
CA THR A 375 -5.54 -6.74 9.10
C THR A 375 -6.39 -7.42 8.04
N ILE A 376 -7.71 -7.33 8.15
CA ILE A 376 -8.63 -8.09 7.29
C ILE A 376 -9.14 -7.29 6.11
N LEU A 377 -9.09 -5.97 6.15
CA LEU A 377 -9.68 -5.16 5.08
C LEU A 377 -8.62 -4.60 4.14
N ARG A 378 -8.68 -5.06 2.89
CA ARG A 378 -8.17 -4.35 1.74
C ARG A 378 -9.18 -3.26 1.38
N VAL A 379 -8.85 -2.02 1.60
CA VAL A 379 -9.55 -0.89 1.01
C VAL A 379 -8.83 -0.49 -0.26
#